data_b1c47e6df430892702ddb60ebc439f04
#
_entry.id   b1c47e6df430892702ddb60ebc439f04
#
_cell.length_a   1.000
_cell.length_b   1.000
_cell.length_c   1.000
_cell.angle_alpha   90.00
_cell.angle_beta   90.00
_cell.angle_gamma   90.00
#
_symmetry.space_group_name_H-M   'P 1'
#
loop_
_entity.id
_entity.type
_entity.pdbx_description
1 polymer ?
#
loop_
_entity_poly.entity_id
_entity_poly.type
_entity_poly.pdbx_seq_one_letter_code
_entity_poly.pdbx_strand_id
1 'polypeptide(L)'
;MNRFMREFIQTTGELLESDQVRMMGRWKHHGPISTLDHSLFVAYLSFRAARALGLDERAAARGGLLHDLYLYDSKDKSAHPGWQCFDHPRAAARNAAELTELSDKERNIILSHMWPLGGALPRSTEAWLVDLVDTICAGLEILRIYHPARLRERLGVQPLAAVPG
;
A
#
# COMPACT_ATOMS: atom_id res chain seq x y z
N MET A 1 1.59 -21.68 7.19
CA MET A 1 2.15 -20.34 6.88
C MET A 1 3.66 -20.48 6.68
N ASN A 2 4.20 -20.05 5.56
CA ASN A 2 5.62 -20.16 5.25
C ASN A 2 6.46 -19.11 6.03
N ARG A 3 7.80 -19.27 6.03
CA ARG A 3 8.75 -18.39 6.73
C ARG A 3 8.58 -16.92 6.34
N PHE A 4 8.53 -16.62 5.05
CA PHE A 4 8.41 -15.24 4.54
C PHE A 4 7.13 -14.54 5.01
N MET A 5 6.01 -15.25 5.07
CA MET A 5 4.75 -14.69 5.57
C MET A 5 4.82 -14.36 7.07
N ARG A 6 5.48 -15.22 7.87
CA ARG A 6 5.65 -14.94 9.31
C ARG A 6 6.50 -13.68 9.51
N GLU A 7 7.62 -13.57 8.82
CA GLU A 7 8.52 -12.42 8.92
C GLU A 7 7.87 -11.13 8.40
N PHE A 8 7.08 -11.21 7.34
CA PHE A 8 6.27 -10.09 6.85
C PHE A 8 5.26 -9.63 7.91
N ILE A 9 4.52 -10.56 8.54
CA ILE A 9 3.59 -10.23 9.62
C ILE A 9 4.33 -9.62 10.83
N GLN A 10 5.50 -10.12 11.20
CA GLN A 10 6.32 -9.50 12.26
C GLN A 10 6.71 -8.07 11.94
N THR A 11 6.94 -7.75 10.67
CA THR A 11 7.33 -6.43 10.21
C THR A 11 6.17 -5.45 10.13
N THR A 12 4.96 -5.94 9.82
CA THR A 12 3.78 -5.13 9.50
C THR A 12 2.60 -5.35 10.44
N GLY A 13 2.71 -6.27 11.41
CA GLY A 13 1.57 -6.75 12.21
C GLY A 13 0.77 -5.65 12.91
N GLU A 14 1.45 -4.71 13.56
CA GLU A 14 0.80 -3.57 14.22
C GLU A 14 -0.03 -2.73 13.23
N LEU A 15 0.48 -2.53 12.01
CA LEU A 15 -0.23 -1.80 10.96
C LEU A 15 -1.42 -2.60 10.43
N LEU A 16 -1.27 -3.92 10.26
CA LEU A 16 -2.35 -4.80 9.78
C LEU A 16 -3.52 -4.90 10.76
N GLU A 17 -3.28 -4.69 12.05
CA GLU A 17 -4.29 -4.68 13.10
C GLU A 17 -4.99 -3.32 13.24
N SER A 18 -4.43 -2.25 12.67
CA SER A 18 -5.00 -0.90 12.79
C SER A 18 -6.31 -0.76 12.01
N ASP A 19 -7.24 -0.01 12.56
CA ASP A 19 -8.52 0.27 11.91
C ASP A 19 -8.34 1.04 10.60
N GLN A 20 -7.37 1.96 10.53
CA GLN A 20 -7.10 2.75 9.33
C GLN A 20 -6.68 1.86 8.16
N VAL A 21 -5.75 0.93 8.37
CA VAL A 21 -5.31 -0.01 7.31
C VAL A 21 -6.46 -0.95 6.93
N ARG A 22 -7.19 -1.50 7.91
CA ARG A 22 -8.34 -2.37 7.65
C ARG A 22 -9.49 -1.65 6.94
N MET A 23 -9.62 -0.34 7.18
CA MET A 23 -10.61 0.52 6.51
C MET A 23 -10.35 0.65 5.01
N MET A 24 -9.11 0.51 4.52
CA MET A 24 -8.78 0.49 3.09
C MET A 24 -9.56 -0.57 2.31
N GLY A 25 -10.06 -1.61 2.99
CA GLY A 25 -10.92 -2.64 2.39
C GLY A 25 -12.29 -2.13 1.91
N ARG A 26 -12.71 -0.92 2.32
CA ARG A 26 -13.99 -0.32 1.94
C ARG A 26 -13.98 0.28 0.54
N TRP A 27 -12.83 0.73 0.05
CA TRP A 27 -12.70 1.39 -1.23
C TRP A 27 -12.14 0.47 -2.30
N LYS A 28 -12.62 0.69 -3.52
CA LYS A 28 -12.15 -0.04 -4.71
C LYS A 28 -10.93 0.67 -5.28
N HIS A 29 -9.92 -0.11 -5.63
CA HIS A 29 -8.73 0.36 -6.34
C HIS A 29 -8.90 0.12 -7.85
N HIS A 30 -8.78 -1.12 -8.32
CA HIS A 30 -9.00 -1.51 -9.72
C HIS A 30 -10.08 -2.59 -9.80
N GLY A 31 -11.22 -2.27 -10.46
CA GLY A 31 -12.32 -3.23 -10.63
C GLY A 31 -12.86 -3.77 -9.30
N PRO A 32 -12.83 -5.09 -9.04
CA PRO A 32 -13.35 -5.69 -7.80
C PRO A 32 -12.33 -5.62 -6.63
N ILE A 33 -11.09 -5.23 -6.90
CA ILE A 33 -9.99 -5.27 -5.93
C ILE A 33 -10.10 -4.08 -4.99
N SER A 34 -9.99 -4.33 -3.68
CA SER A 34 -9.96 -3.26 -2.67
C SER A 34 -8.56 -2.64 -2.57
N THR A 35 -8.51 -1.39 -2.11
CA THR A 35 -7.23 -0.72 -1.81
C THR A 35 -6.41 -1.54 -0.80
N LEU A 36 -7.04 -2.19 0.18
CA LEU A 36 -6.36 -3.08 1.13
C LEU A 36 -5.72 -4.29 0.44
N ASP A 37 -6.45 -4.98 -0.44
CA ASP A 37 -5.93 -6.17 -1.15
C ASP A 37 -4.73 -5.78 -2.03
N HIS A 38 -4.84 -4.65 -2.75
CA HIS A 38 -3.76 -4.09 -3.56
C HIS A 38 -2.53 -3.77 -2.71
N SER A 39 -2.69 -2.95 -1.68
CA SER A 39 -1.58 -2.52 -0.82
C SER A 39 -0.89 -3.68 -0.10
N LEU A 40 -1.63 -4.69 0.35
CA LEU A 40 -1.05 -5.92 0.91
C LEU A 40 -0.19 -6.66 -0.12
N PHE A 41 -0.66 -6.72 -1.36
CA PHE A 41 0.06 -7.40 -2.43
C PHE A 41 1.36 -6.67 -2.79
N VAL A 42 1.29 -5.35 -2.97
CA VAL A 42 2.46 -4.48 -3.19
C VAL A 42 3.46 -4.62 -2.03
N ALA A 43 3.00 -4.50 -0.79
CA ALA A 43 3.84 -4.62 0.41
C ALA A 43 4.56 -5.96 0.49
N TYR A 44 3.85 -7.07 0.28
CA TYR A 44 4.43 -8.40 0.37
C TYR A 44 5.44 -8.69 -0.73
N LEU A 45 5.16 -8.29 -1.97
CA LEU A 45 6.10 -8.44 -3.08
C LEU A 45 7.33 -7.55 -2.90
N SER A 46 7.14 -6.30 -2.47
CA SER A 46 8.24 -5.37 -2.17
C SER A 46 9.12 -5.88 -1.03
N PHE A 47 8.53 -6.42 0.04
CA PHE A 47 9.25 -7.08 1.13
C PHE A 47 10.15 -8.21 0.62
N ARG A 48 9.59 -9.10 -0.21
CA ARG A 48 10.34 -10.24 -0.75
C ARG A 48 11.45 -9.82 -1.70
N ALA A 49 11.16 -8.85 -2.57
CA ALA A 49 12.13 -8.34 -3.53
C ALA A 49 13.26 -7.58 -2.83
N ALA A 50 12.95 -6.71 -1.88
CA ALA A 50 13.94 -5.98 -1.08
C ALA A 50 14.88 -6.93 -0.35
N ARG A 51 14.34 -7.97 0.30
CA ARG A 51 15.15 -9.01 0.95
C ARG A 51 16.08 -9.72 -0.03
N ALA A 52 15.58 -10.13 -1.19
CA ALA A 52 16.38 -10.82 -2.20
C ALA A 52 17.52 -9.95 -2.75
N LEU A 53 17.31 -8.63 -2.76
CA LEU A 53 18.27 -7.64 -3.23
C LEU A 53 19.18 -7.08 -2.12
N GLY A 54 19.00 -7.50 -0.85
CA GLY A 54 19.77 -6.98 0.28
C GLY A 54 19.44 -5.52 0.63
N LEU A 55 18.22 -5.06 0.31
CA LEU A 55 17.71 -3.73 0.61
C LEU A 55 16.97 -3.72 1.96
N ASP A 56 16.52 -2.54 2.38
CA ASP A 56 15.70 -2.36 3.58
C ASP A 56 14.28 -2.92 3.38
N GLU A 57 14.12 -4.21 3.68
CA GLU A 57 12.85 -4.93 3.52
C GLU A 57 11.75 -4.41 4.44
N ARG A 58 12.12 -3.85 5.61
CA ARG A 58 11.16 -3.25 6.54
C ARG A 58 10.56 -1.98 5.94
N ALA A 59 11.39 -1.08 5.45
CA ALA A 59 10.92 0.14 4.82
C ALA A 59 10.09 -0.15 3.55
N ALA A 60 10.50 -1.13 2.74
CA ALA A 60 9.76 -1.55 1.55
C ALA A 60 8.38 -2.15 1.91
N ALA A 61 8.30 -2.99 2.97
CA ALA A 61 7.05 -3.59 3.42
C ALA A 61 6.09 -2.54 3.97
N ARG A 62 6.55 -1.70 4.91
CA ARG A 62 5.71 -0.71 5.58
C ARG A 62 5.30 0.43 4.63
N GLY A 63 6.26 0.95 3.85
CA GLY A 63 5.99 1.95 2.83
C GLY A 63 5.01 1.43 1.77
N GLY A 64 5.21 0.19 1.28
CA GLY A 64 4.30 -0.46 0.34
C GLY A 64 2.91 -0.76 0.92
N LEU A 65 2.78 -1.03 2.24
CA LEU A 65 1.47 -1.20 2.87
C LEU A 65 0.71 0.12 3.00
N LEU A 66 1.42 1.21 3.25
CA LEU A 66 0.85 2.51 3.57
C LEU A 66 0.77 3.47 2.37
N HIS A 67 1.30 3.07 1.18
CA HIS A 67 1.39 3.99 0.04
C HIS A 67 0.03 4.52 -0.41
N ASP A 68 -1.03 3.74 -0.25
CA ASP A 68 -2.41 4.05 -0.63
C ASP A 68 -3.37 4.26 0.56
N LEU A 69 -2.85 4.68 1.72
CA LEU A 69 -3.65 4.96 2.92
C LEU A 69 -4.38 6.31 2.83
N TYR A 70 -5.07 6.60 1.73
CA TYR A 70 -5.76 7.88 1.50
C TYR A 70 -7.17 7.97 2.09
N LEU A 71 -7.81 6.85 2.47
CA LEU A 71 -9.04 6.75 3.28
C LEU A 71 -10.27 7.53 2.75
N TYR A 72 -10.44 7.60 1.44
CA TYR A 72 -11.62 8.16 0.78
C TYR A 72 -11.93 7.42 -0.53
N ASP A 73 -13.13 7.64 -1.09
CA ASP A 73 -13.46 7.13 -2.43
C ASP A 73 -12.72 7.97 -3.49
N SER A 74 -11.85 7.36 -4.28
CA SER A 74 -11.10 8.02 -5.35
C SER A 74 -11.99 8.63 -6.45
N LYS A 75 -13.26 8.26 -6.50
CA LYS A 75 -14.26 8.83 -7.43
C LYS A 75 -14.97 10.06 -6.84
N ASP A 76 -14.89 10.26 -5.53
CA ASP A 76 -15.48 11.41 -4.85
C ASP A 76 -14.58 12.65 -4.98
N LYS A 77 -14.90 13.51 -5.96
CA LYS A 77 -14.17 14.76 -6.19
C LYS A 77 -14.26 15.78 -5.05
N SER A 78 -15.20 15.62 -4.15
CA SER A 78 -15.29 16.48 -2.95
C SER A 78 -14.21 16.12 -1.92
N ALA A 79 -13.79 14.86 -1.88
CA ALA A 79 -12.73 14.37 -1.00
C ALA A 79 -11.31 14.70 -1.51
N HIS A 80 -11.14 14.89 -2.81
CA HIS A 80 -9.87 15.25 -3.44
C HIS A 80 -10.09 16.17 -4.65
N PRO A 81 -10.18 17.48 -4.46
CA PRO A 81 -10.52 18.43 -5.52
C PRO A 81 -9.47 18.56 -6.64
N GLY A 82 -8.24 18.10 -6.37
CA GLY A 82 -7.15 18.07 -7.35
C GLY A 82 -7.14 16.80 -8.20
N TRP A 83 -5.97 16.51 -8.75
CA TRP A 83 -5.74 15.28 -9.51
C TRP A 83 -5.34 14.17 -8.54
N GLN A 84 -5.99 13.02 -8.66
CA GLN A 84 -5.78 11.87 -7.77
C GLN A 84 -4.29 11.50 -7.64
N CYS A 85 -3.53 11.48 -8.73
CA CYS A 85 -2.11 11.15 -8.70
C CYS A 85 -1.23 12.10 -7.86
N PHE A 86 -1.70 13.31 -7.55
CA PHE A 86 -1.03 14.25 -6.65
C PHE A 86 -1.63 14.24 -5.24
N ASP A 87 -2.94 14.03 -5.14
CA ASP A 87 -3.67 14.17 -3.88
C ASP A 87 -3.53 12.93 -3.00
N HIS A 88 -3.68 11.70 -3.58
CA HIS A 88 -3.67 10.51 -2.75
C HIS A 88 -2.31 10.19 -2.10
N PRO A 89 -1.12 10.39 -2.73
CA PRO A 89 0.14 10.15 -2.03
C PRO A 89 0.32 11.08 -0.83
N ARG A 90 -0.14 12.32 -0.94
CA ARG A 90 -0.09 13.30 0.15
C ARG A 90 -1.07 12.95 1.27
N ALA A 91 -2.28 12.54 0.92
CA ALA A 91 -3.28 12.06 1.88
C ALA A 91 -2.77 10.80 2.60
N ALA A 92 -2.25 9.82 1.86
CA ALA A 92 -1.67 8.61 2.41
C ALA A 92 -0.50 8.91 3.38
N ALA A 93 0.39 9.82 3.01
CA ALA A 93 1.53 10.21 3.87
C ALA A 93 1.07 10.92 5.16
N ARG A 94 0.03 11.75 5.12
CA ARG A 94 -0.56 12.37 6.32
C ARG A 94 -1.18 11.30 7.22
N ASN A 95 -2.07 10.48 6.70
CA ASN A 95 -2.75 9.43 7.46
C ASN A 95 -1.76 8.41 8.04
N ALA A 96 -0.71 8.06 7.30
CA ALA A 96 0.34 7.18 7.79
C ALA A 96 1.15 7.80 8.93
N ALA A 97 1.45 9.10 8.87
CA ALA A 97 2.15 9.82 9.93
C ALA A 97 1.30 10.00 11.21
N GLU A 98 -0.02 10.01 11.10
CA GLU A 98 -0.94 9.99 12.24
C GLU A 98 -1.03 8.59 12.86
N LEU A 99 -0.88 7.54 12.06
CA LEU A 99 -0.98 6.15 12.49
C LEU A 99 0.30 5.64 13.17
N THR A 100 1.47 6.00 12.63
CA THR A 100 2.76 5.46 13.06
C THR A 100 3.91 6.43 12.79
N GLU A 101 5.01 6.26 13.52
CA GLU A 101 6.25 6.93 13.17
C GLU A 101 6.78 6.39 11.83
N LEU A 102 7.09 7.30 10.91
CA LEU A 102 7.65 6.99 9.59
C LEU A 102 9.11 7.42 9.51
N SER A 103 9.96 6.53 9.05
CA SER A 103 11.30 6.91 8.61
C SER A 103 11.22 7.80 7.35
N ASP A 104 12.28 8.57 7.08
CA ASP A 104 12.37 9.39 5.86
C ASP A 104 12.23 8.54 4.59
N LYS A 105 12.73 7.31 4.63
CA LYS A 105 12.61 6.35 3.54
C LYS A 105 11.18 5.90 3.32
N GLU A 106 10.45 5.50 4.38
CA GLU A 106 9.04 5.13 4.31
C GLU A 106 8.18 6.29 3.82
N ARG A 107 8.42 7.49 4.33
CA ARG A 107 7.75 8.71 3.87
C ARG A 107 7.99 8.98 2.39
N ASN A 108 9.23 8.82 1.91
CA ASN A 108 9.54 9.02 0.50
C ASN A 108 8.89 7.95 -0.38
N ILE A 109 8.88 6.68 0.03
CA ILE A 109 8.15 5.61 -0.66
C ILE A 109 6.69 6.01 -0.87
N ILE A 110 5.99 6.41 0.20
CA ILE A 110 4.58 6.80 0.14
C ILE A 110 4.36 8.00 -0.80
N LEU A 111 5.20 9.02 -0.71
CA LEU A 111 5.04 10.24 -1.51
C LEU A 111 5.37 10.06 -2.98
N SER A 112 6.27 9.13 -3.33
CA SER A 112 6.82 9.01 -4.67
C SER A 112 6.31 7.82 -5.48
N HIS A 113 5.41 6.98 -4.93
CA HIS A 113 4.93 5.77 -5.62
C HIS A 113 4.17 6.05 -6.94
N MET A 114 3.78 7.29 -7.19
CA MET A 114 3.16 7.72 -8.45
C MET A 114 4.15 8.37 -9.43
N TRP A 115 5.45 8.16 -9.27
CA TRP A 115 6.43 8.71 -10.20
C TRP A 115 6.25 8.09 -11.62
N PRO A 116 6.36 8.88 -12.72
CA PRO A 116 6.64 10.34 -12.76
C PRO A 116 5.36 11.21 -12.64
N LEU A 117 4.17 10.63 -12.55
CA LEU A 117 2.90 11.35 -12.57
C LEU A 117 2.63 12.17 -11.30
N GLY A 118 3.06 11.66 -10.15
CA GLY A 118 2.81 12.27 -8.83
C GLY A 118 3.75 13.41 -8.43
N GLY A 119 4.79 13.68 -9.20
CA GLY A 119 5.71 14.81 -9.01
C GLY A 119 6.77 14.63 -7.92
N ALA A 120 6.62 13.73 -6.97
CA ALA A 120 7.66 13.44 -5.96
C ALA A 120 8.67 12.42 -6.52
N LEU A 121 9.98 12.71 -6.37
CA LEU A 121 11.04 11.84 -6.87
C LEU A 121 11.35 10.73 -5.87
N PRO A 122 11.43 9.44 -6.29
CA PRO A 122 12.02 8.37 -5.49
C PRO A 122 13.49 8.68 -5.17
N ARG A 123 13.87 8.66 -3.88
CA ARG A 123 15.20 9.05 -3.39
C ARG A 123 16.03 7.88 -2.85
N SER A 124 15.46 6.69 -2.85
CA SER A 124 16.12 5.46 -2.41
C SER A 124 15.81 4.31 -3.37
N THR A 125 16.67 3.28 -3.36
CA THR A 125 16.45 2.08 -4.17
C THR A 125 15.13 1.39 -3.79
N GLU A 126 14.76 1.42 -2.51
CA GLU A 126 13.49 0.89 -2.03
C GLU A 126 12.29 1.68 -2.57
N ALA A 127 12.40 3.00 -2.70
CA ALA A 127 11.32 3.82 -3.28
C ALA A 127 11.12 3.48 -4.77
N TRP A 128 12.21 3.33 -5.54
CA TRP A 128 12.13 2.85 -6.92
C TRP A 128 11.58 1.42 -7.02
N LEU A 129 11.97 0.56 -6.10
CA LEU A 129 11.48 -0.82 -6.07
C LEU A 129 9.97 -0.86 -5.81
N VAL A 130 9.47 -0.11 -4.83
CA VAL A 130 8.04 -0.11 -4.48
C VAL A 130 7.21 0.51 -5.61
N ASP A 131 7.64 1.62 -6.23
CA ASP A 131 7.00 2.24 -7.39
C ASP A 131 6.89 1.25 -8.58
N LEU A 132 7.98 0.51 -8.88
CA LEU A 132 7.97 -0.51 -9.91
C LEU A 132 7.01 -1.68 -9.57
N VAL A 133 7.06 -2.18 -8.33
CA VAL A 133 6.20 -3.28 -7.89
C VAL A 133 4.73 -2.86 -7.92
N ASP A 134 4.41 -1.65 -7.48
CA ASP A 134 3.05 -1.08 -7.53
C ASP A 134 2.54 -1.03 -8.98
N THR A 135 3.32 -0.47 -9.90
CA THR A 135 3.00 -0.43 -11.34
C THR A 135 2.72 -1.83 -11.91
N ILE A 136 3.56 -2.82 -11.57
CA ILE A 136 3.36 -4.21 -12.02
C ILE A 136 2.08 -4.78 -11.42
N CYS A 137 1.83 -4.60 -10.12
CA CYS A 137 0.63 -5.09 -9.45
C CYS A 137 -0.63 -4.49 -10.07
N ALA A 138 -0.67 -3.17 -10.26
CA ALA A 138 -1.78 -2.49 -10.92
C ALA A 138 -2.04 -3.04 -12.33
N GLY A 139 -0.98 -3.29 -13.12
CA GLY A 139 -1.08 -3.91 -14.43
C GLY A 139 -1.69 -5.32 -14.39
N LEU A 140 -1.23 -6.18 -13.48
CA LEU A 140 -1.77 -7.54 -13.31
C LEU A 140 -3.24 -7.53 -12.87
N GLU A 141 -3.64 -6.56 -12.05
CA GLU A 141 -5.00 -6.37 -11.57
C GLU A 141 -5.94 -5.90 -12.69
N ILE A 142 -5.52 -4.91 -13.47
CA ILE A 142 -6.28 -4.40 -14.63
C ILE A 142 -6.48 -5.51 -15.68
N LEU A 143 -5.44 -6.29 -15.94
CA LEU A 143 -5.50 -7.43 -16.88
C LEU A 143 -6.20 -8.67 -16.29
N ARG A 144 -6.61 -8.63 -15.00
CA ARG A 144 -7.25 -9.74 -14.26
C ARG A 144 -6.44 -11.04 -14.27
N ILE A 145 -5.12 -10.95 -14.36
CA ILE A 145 -4.21 -12.12 -14.35
C ILE A 145 -4.07 -12.67 -12.93
N TYR A 146 -4.17 -11.82 -11.91
CA TYR A 146 -4.04 -12.19 -10.51
C TYR A 146 -5.08 -11.48 -9.64
N HIS A 147 -5.57 -12.18 -8.59
CA HIS A 147 -6.50 -11.62 -7.61
C HIS A 147 -5.84 -11.59 -6.23
N PRO A 148 -5.47 -10.41 -5.71
CA PRO A 148 -4.67 -10.27 -4.48
C PRO A 148 -5.40 -10.65 -3.20
N ALA A 149 -6.74 -10.74 -3.18
CA ALA A 149 -7.52 -11.12 -1.99
C ALA A 149 -7.09 -12.47 -1.37
N ARG A 150 -6.58 -13.41 -2.16
CA ARG A 150 -6.03 -14.68 -1.65
C ARG A 150 -4.86 -14.47 -0.69
N LEU A 151 -4.05 -13.44 -0.89
CA LEU A 151 -2.97 -13.11 0.03
C LEU A 151 -3.52 -12.61 1.36
N ARG A 152 -4.49 -11.69 1.34
CA ARG A 152 -5.15 -11.15 2.52
C ARG A 152 -5.77 -12.27 3.38
N GLU A 153 -6.50 -13.20 2.75
CA GLU A 153 -7.08 -14.37 3.42
C GLU A 153 -6.01 -15.23 4.12
N ARG A 154 -4.89 -15.49 3.43
CA ARG A 154 -3.78 -16.28 3.98
C ARG A 154 -3.04 -15.57 5.13
N LEU A 155 -3.04 -14.24 5.14
CA LEU A 155 -2.51 -13.41 6.23
C LEU A 155 -3.49 -13.27 7.40
N GLY A 156 -4.77 -13.67 7.22
CA GLY A 156 -5.81 -13.57 8.24
C GLY A 156 -6.30 -12.14 8.47
N VAL A 157 -5.99 -11.19 7.57
CA VAL A 157 -6.39 -9.80 7.70
C VAL A 157 -7.86 -9.65 7.32
N GLN A 158 -8.67 -9.13 8.23
CA GLN A 158 -10.08 -8.85 7.97
C GLN A 158 -10.28 -7.35 7.68
N PRO A 159 -10.96 -6.99 6.58
CA PRO A 159 -11.34 -5.60 6.35
C PRO A 159 -12.30 -5.14 7.45
N LEU A 160 -12.25 -3.86 7.77
CA LEU A 160 -13.21 -3.29 8.72
C LEU A 160 -14.62 -3.34 8.11
N ALA A 161 -15.59 -3.88 8.85
CA ALA A 161 -16.97 -3.96 8.40
C ALA A 161 -17.50 -2.58 8.00
N ALA A 162 -18.32 -2.52 6.94
CA ALA A 162 -19.04 -1.29 6.61
C ALA A 162 -19.91 -0.91 7.80
N VAL A 163 -19.87 0.35 8.24
CA VAL A 163 -20.85 0.85 9.21
C VAL A 163 -22.20 0.82 8.49
N PRO A 164 -23.22 0.14 9.03
CA PRO A 164 -24.55 0.23 8.46
C PRO A 164 -24.98 1.70 8.45
N GLY A 165 -25.31 2.22 7.27
CA GLY A 165 -25.83 3.57 7.10
C GLY A 165 -27.23 3.72 7.68
#